data_a96877a961424645b2224ceb75360741
#
_entry.id   a96877a961424645b2224ceb75360741
#
_cell.length_a   1.000
_cell.length_b   1.000
_cell.length_c   1.000
_cell.angle_alpha   90.00
_cell.angle_beta   90.00
_cell.angle_gamma   90.00
#
_symmetry.space_group_name_H-M   'P 1'
#
loop_
_entity.id
_entity.type
_entity.pdbx_description
1 polymer ?
#
loop_
_entity_poly.entity_id
_entity_poly.type
_entity_poly.pdbx_seq_one_letter_code
_entity_poly.pdbx_strand_id
1 'polypeptide(L)'
;MNKPQQAAYHSIFVGVKNLSDEIQVPALSGEELYNIFFQMRLDHPEIFWVTNFKYRYYKDSPNLIFIPEYLFEKNKIREHQKALTARVEKLVRPAQKMSEWEKEKYVHDFICENVRYDKLKKAYSHEIIGPLGQSVGVCEGIAKAVKVLLDALGVWCVIAICGNNPEKGIKYRHTWNIVKINGTYYHLDATFDNSLGKDRENKEIRYDYFNLDDQQIFRDHEPLIAPAP
;
A
#
# COMPACT_ATOMS: atom_id res chain seq x y z
N MET A 1 7.20 -18.03 2.19
CA MET A 1 8.53 -17.92 1.51
C MET A 1 9.51 -18.96 2.07
N ASN A 2 10.24 -19.65 1.18
CA ASN A 2 11.36 -20.53 1.57
C ASN A 2 12.62 -19.71 1.92
N LYS A 3 13.72 -20.38 2.37
CA LYS A 3 14.96 -19.69 2.80
C LYS A 3 15.58 -18.77 1.72
N PRO A 4 15.77 -19.20 0.43
CA PRO A 4 16.27 -18.32 -0.61
C PRO A 4 15.35 -17.10 -0.87
N GLN A 5 14.05 -17.30 -0.87
CA GLN A 5 13.07 -16.22 -1.05
C GLN A 5 13.11 -15.21 0.11
N GLN A 6 13.24 -15.68 1.35
CA GLN A 6 13.40 -14.81 2.53
C GLN A 6 14.71 -13.99 2.45
N ALA A 7 15.79 -14.62 2.02
CA ALA A 7 17.07 -13.94 1.82
C ALA A 7 16.96 -12.87 0.71
N ALA A 8 16.30 -13.19 -0.40
CA ALA A 8 16.06 -12.22 -1.48
C ALA A 8 15.18 -11.04 -1.01
N TYR A 9 14.09 -11.34 -0.29
CA TYR A 9 13.22 -10.30 0.30
C TYR A 9 14.03 -9.34 1.17
N HIS A 10 14.81 -9.88 2.10
CA HIS A 10 15.61 -9.05 3.00
C HIS A 10 16.67 -8.22 2.26
N SER A 11 17.40 -8.83 1.31
CA SER A 11 18.40 -8.12 0.52
C SER A 11 17.79 -7.00 -0.32
N ILE A 12 16.64 -7.25 -0.98
CA ILE A 12 15.92 -6.24 -1.76
C ILE A 12 15.45 -5.11 -0.84
N PHE A 13 14.83 -5.43 0.29
CA PHE A 13 14.35 -4.43 1.26
C PHE A 13 15.48 -3.52 1.74
N VAL A 14 16.60 -4.10 2.19
CA VAL A 14 17.77 -3.32 2.66
C VAL A 14 18.37 -2.50 1.53
N GLY A 15 18.54 -3.11 0.34
CA GLY A 15 19.13 -2.43 -0.81
C GLY A 15 18.29 -1.24 -1.29
N VAL A 16 16.97 -1.38 -1.42
CA VAL A 16 16.10 -0.25 -1.84
C VAL A 16 16.00 0.84 -0.78
N LYS A 17 16.07 0.50 0.51
CA LYS A 17 16.16 1.50 1.59
C LYS A 17 17.45 2.32 1.51
N ASN A 18 18.56 1.68 1.14
CA ASN A 18 19.86 2.32 0.97
C ASN A 18 20.02 2.99 -0.41
N LEU A 19 19.01 2.95 -1.26
CA LEU A 19 19.05 3.47 -2.63
C LEU A 19 20.18 2.86 -3.46
N SER A 20 20.42 1.55 -3.31
CA SER A 20 21.42 0.80 -4.07
C SER A 20 21.01 0.69 -5.53
N ASP A 21 21.96 0.83 -6.46
CA ASP A 21 21.70 0.66 -7.89
C ASP A 21 21.65 -0.81 -8.30
N GLU A 22 22.40 -1.65 -7.60
CA GLU A 22 22.46 -3.09 -7.82
C GLU A 22 22.40 -3.81 -6.47
N ILE A 23 21.64 -4.89 -6.41
CA ILE A 23 21.43 -5.68 -5.19
C ILE A 23 21.66 -7.15 -5.54
N GLN A 24 22.63 -7.78 -4.92
CA GLN A 24 22.88 -9.21 -5.09
C GLN A 24 21.82 -9.99 -4.30
N VAL A 25 21.15 -10.94 -4.96
CA VAL A 25 20.13 -11.81 -4.37
C VAL A 25 20.36 -13.25 -4.83
N PRO A 26 19.88 -14.28 -4.11
CA PRO A 26 19.90 -15.66 -4.58
C PRO A 26 19.27 -15.79 -5.97
N ALA A 27 19.75 -16.71 -6.80
CA ALA A 27 19.19 -17.01 -8.10
C ALA A 27 17.77 -17.58 -7.94
N LEU A 28 16.78 -16.81 -8.37
CA LEU A 28 15.36 -17.12 -8.35
C LEU A 28 14.79 -16.90 -9.74
N SER A 29 13.63 -17.47 -10.03
CA SER A 29 12.89 -17.17 -11.26
C SER A 29 12.39 -15.73 -11.29
N GLY A 30 12.09 -15.20 -12.47
CA GLY A 30 11.51 -13.86 -12.61
C GLY A 30 10.15 -13.73 -11.91
N GLU A 31 9.35 -14.80 -11.90
CA GLU A 31 8.07 -14.85 -11.19
C GLU A 31 8.26 -14.78 -9.67
N GLU A 32 9.21 -15.55 -9.11
CA GLU A 32 9.53 -15.49 -7.67
C GLU A 32 10.01 -14.09 -7.27
N LEU A 33 10.90 -13.48 -8.07
CA LEU A 33 11.37 -12.12 -7.81
C LEU A 33 10.23 -11.10 -7.84
N TYR A 34 9.32 -11.24 -8.82
CA TYR A 34 8.14 -10.37 -8.91
C TYR A 34 7.25 -10.50 -7.67
N ASN A 35 6.96 -11.73 -7.25
CA ASN A 35 6.12 -11.98 -6.07
C ASN A 35 6.77 -11.45 -4.78
N ILE A 36 8.08 -11.63 -4.62
CA ILE A 36 8.84 -11.08 -3.48
C ILE A 36 8.81 -9.56 -3.48
N PHE A 37 9.09 -8.93 -4.62
CA PHE A 37 9.08 -7.48 -4.75
C PHE A 37 7.68 -6.90 -4.53
N PHE A 38 6.66 -7.55 -5.06
CA PHE A 38 5.27 -7.18 -4.86
C PHE A 38 4.88 -7.24 -3.37
N GLN A 39 5.22 -8.37 -2.68
CA GLN A 39 4.96 -8.51 -1.25
C GLN A 39 5.69 -7.45 -0.43
N MET A 40 6.96 -7.20 -0.72
CA MET A 40 7.74 -6.16 -0.03
C MET A 40 7.07 -4.78 -0.14
N ARG A 41 6.51 -4.43 -1.30
CA ARG A 41 5.82 -3.15 -1.49
C ARG A 41 4.47 -3.07 -0.74
N LEU A 42 3.82 -4.20 -0.48
CA LEU A 42 2.62 -4.25 0.35
C LEU A 42 2.95 -4.16 1.85
N ASP A 43 4.04 -4.82 2.26
CA ASP A 43 4.49 -4.81 3.66
C ASP A 43 5.07 -3.45 4.06
N HIS A 44 5.76 -2.78 3.12
CA HIS A 44 6.53 -1.55 3.32
C HIS A 44 6.09 -0.42 2.38
N PRO A 45 4.85 0.05 2.46
CA PRO A 45 4.34 1.10 1.58
C PRO A 45 5.03 2.46 1.79
N GLU A 46 5.77 2.64 2.89
CA GLU A 46 6.66 3.79 3.10
C GLU A 46 7.80 3.84 2.08
N ILE A 47 8.12 2.72 1.41
CA ILE A 47 9.09 2.65 0.30
C ILE A 47 8.37 2.97 -1.02
N PHE A 48 7.99 4.22 -1.20
CA PHE A 48 7.21 4.70 -2.35
C PHE A 48 8.04 4.97 -3.62
N TRP A 49 9.35 4.92 -3.53
CA TRP A 49 10.26 5.39 -4.59
C TRP A 49 10.73 4.33 -5.56
N VAL A 50 10.42 3.05 -5.33
CA VAL A 50 10.73 1.95 -6.22
C VAL A 50 9.44 1.28 -6.69
N THR A 51 9.19 1.31 -8.00
CA THR A 51 7.92 0.84 -8.57
C THR A 51 8.10 -0.31 -9.54
N ASN A 52 9.32 -0.54 -9.99
CA ASN A 52 9.66 -1.59 -10.94
C ASN A 52 11.11 -2.03 -10.72
N PHE A 53 11.51 -3.11 -11.39
CA PHE A 53 12.87 -3.61 -11.36
C PHE A 53 13.24 -4.33 -12.65
N LYS A 54 14.55 -4.44 -12.90
CA LYS A 54 15.17 -5.36 -13.84
C LYS A 54 16.05 -6.33 -13.08
N TYR A 55 16.46 -7.42 -13.71
CA TYR A 55 17.46 -8.31 -13.13
C TYR A 55 18.43 -8.81 -14.19
N ARG A 56 19.64 -9.14 -13.72
CA ARG A 56 20.71 -9.67 -14.56
C ARG A 56 21.08 -11.04 -14.03
N TYR A 57 20.91 -12.03 -14.88
CA TYR A 57 21.19 -13.41 -14.58
C TYR A 57 22.58 -13.79 -15.16
N TYR A 58 23.34 -14.56 -14.41
CA TYR A 58 24.61 -15.13 -14.87
C TYR A 58 24.51 -16.64 -14.85
N LYS A 59 24.92 -17.27 -15.98
CA LYS A 59 24.93 -18.73 -16.09
C LYS A 59 25.82 -19.35 -14.99
N ASP A 60 25.32 -20.40 -14.37
CA ASP A 60 26.01 -21.15 -13.30
C ASP A 60 26.34 -20.34 -12.03
N SER A 61 25.76 -19.15 -11.87
CA SER A 61 25.88 -18.37 -10.64
C SER A 61 24.76 -18.73 -9.65
N PRO A 62 25.07 -18.91 -8.35
CA PRO A 62 24.08 -19.10 -7.31
C PRO A 62 23.31 -17.80 -6.99
N ASN A 63 23.72 -16.68 -7.58
CA ASN A 63 23.13 -15.36 -7.36
C ASN A 63 22.83 -14.67 -8.69
N LEU A 64 21.91 -13.71 -8.63
CA LEU A 64 21.63 -12.74 -9.69
C LEU A 64 21.69 -11.32 -9.14
N ILE A 65 21.67 -10.34 -10.02
CA ILE A 65 21.65 -8.92 -9.66
C ILE A 65 20.25 -8.38 -9.87
N PHE A 66 19.60 -7.93 -8.80
CA PHE A 66 18.36 -7.19 -8.83
C PHE A 66 18.69 -5.69 -9.00
N ILE A 67 18.04 -5.02 -9.96
CA ILE A 67 18.29 -3.63 -10.36
C ILE A 67 17.00 -2.85 -10.16
N PRO A 68 16.84 -2.12 -9.04
CA PRO A 68 15.62 -1.34 -8.79
C PRO A 68 15.50 -0.16 -9.78
N GLU A 69 14.27 0.10 -10.23
CA GLU A 69 13.95 1.29 -11.03
C GLU A 69 13.31 2.33 -10.10
N TYR A 70 14.07 3.38 -9.83
CA TYR A 70 13.65 4.44 -8.93
C TYR A 70 12.76 5.48 -9.63
N LEU A 71 11.70 5.90 -8.93
CA LEU A 71 10.72 6.86 -9.44
C LEU A 71 11.29 8.30 -9.55
N PHE A 72 12.31 8.61 -8.76
CA PHE A 72 12.97 9.91 -8.70
C PHE A 72 14.48 9.75 -8.53
N GLU A 73 15.22 10.81 -8.79
CA GLU A 73 16.63 10.91 -8.43
C GLU A 73 16.85 10.77 -6.91
N LYS A 74 17.96 10.13 -6.50
CA LYS A 74 18.22 9.75 -5.09
C LYS A 74 18.10 10.91 -4.11
N ASN A 75 18.57 12.10 -4.47
CA ASN A 75 18.44 13.28 -3.60
C ASN A 75 16.98 13.69 -3.43
N LYS A 76 16.20 13.62 -4.52
CA LYS A 76 14.77 13.91 -4.49
C LYS A 76 13.98 12.89 -3.65
N ILE A 77 14.37 11.61 -3.71
CA ILE A 77 13.81 10.56 -2.84
C ILE A 77 14.03 10.95 -1.37
N ARG A 78 15.26 11.33 -0.97
CA ARG A 78 15.57 11.72 0.41
C ARG A 78 14.76 12.92 0.87
N GLU A 79 14.58 13.93 0.01
CA GLU A 79 13.72 15.09 0.30
C GLU A 79 12.27 14.66 0.54
N HIS A 80 11.72 13.84 -0.34
CA HIS A 80 10.35 13.34 -0.20
C HIS A 80 10.17 12.43 1.02
N GLN A 81 11.14 11.56 1.32
CA GLN A 81 11.12 10.73 2.54
C GLN A 81 11.03 11.62 3.78
N LYS A 82 11.91 12.62 3.89
CA LYS A 82 11.91 13.55 5.03
C LYS A 82 10.58 14.30 5.16
N ALA A 83 10.06 14.81 4.04
CA ALA A 83 8.79 15.54 4.01
C ALA A 83 7.60 14.66 4.40
N LEU A 84 7.52 13.43 3.86
CA LEU A 84 6.45 12.48 4.18
C LEU A 84 6.53 11.97 5.61
N THR A 85 7.73 11.68 6.14
CA THR A 85 7.90 11.31 7.56
C THR A 85 7.37 12.40 8.47
N ALA A 86 7.79 13.66 8.26
CA ALA A 86 7.29 14.78 9.05
C ALA A 86 5.76 14.99 8.89
N ARG A 87 5.23 14.74 7.68
CA ARG A 87 3.79 14.81 7.42
C ARG A 87 3.03 13.73 8.21
N VAL A 88 3.49 12.47 8.17
CA VAL A 88 2.89 11.36 8.91
C VAL A 88 2.91 11.67 10.42
N GLU A 89 4.07 12.03 10.97
CA GLU A 89 4.20 12.39 12.39
C GLU A 89 3.21 13.50 12.82
N LYS A 90 3.07 14.54 11.98
CA LYS A 90 2.11 15.62 12.23
C LYS A 90 0.66 15.12 12.20
N LEU A 91 0.32 14.28 11.23
CA LEU A 91 -1.04 13.76 11.06
C LEU A 91 -1.44 12.82 12.20
N VAL A 92 -0.56 11.93 12.64
CA VAL A 92 -0.91 10.93 13.67
C VAL A 92 -0.85 11.49 15.10
N ARG A 93 -0.18 12.62 15.32
CA ARG A 93 -0.01 13.21 16.67
C ARG A 93 -1.30 13.38 17.45
N PRO A 94 -2.42 13.90 16.89
CA PRO A 94 -3.68 14.07 17.62
C PRO A 94 -4.29 12.73 18.05
N ALA A 95 -4.04 11.66 17.28
CA ALA A 95 -4.68 10.36 17.50
C ALA A 95 -3.87 9.40 18.38
N GLN A 96 -2.65 9.76 18.82
CA GLN A 96 -1.74 8.86 19.55
C GLN A 96 -2.36 8.20 20.80
N LYS A 97 -3.22 8.93 21.52
CA LYS A 97 -3.85 8.46 22.77
C LYS A 97 -5.26 7.89 22.60
N MET A 98 -5.77 7.86 21.39
CA MET A 98 -7.08 7.32 21.07
C MET A 98 -7.10 5.78 21.17
N SER A 99 -8.26 5.19 21.32
CA SER A 99 -8.48 3.73 21.19
C SER A 99 -8.19 3.27 19.73
N GLU A 100 -8.03 1.96 19.53
CA GLU A 100 -7.78 1.41 18.18
C GLU A 100 -8.89 1.79 17.19
N TRP A 101 -10.15 1.71 17.61
CA TRP A 101 -11.30 2.10 16.78
C TRP A 101 -11.31 3.59 16.45
N GLU A 102 -11.02 4.45 17.42
CA GLU A 102 -10.95 5.90 17.18
C GLU A 102 -9.78 6.28 16.26
N LYS A 103 -8.63 5.58 16.38
CA LYS A 103 -7.48 5.75 15.48
C LYS A 103 -7.83 5.36 14.04
N GLU A 104 -8.49 4.24 13.86
CA GLU A 104 -8.97 3.78 12.56
C GLU A 104 -9.93 4.79 11.95
N LYS A 105 -10.96 5.20 12.72
CA LYS A 105 -11.92 6.19 12.27
C LYS A 105 -11.25 7.51 11.90
N TYR A 106 -10.30 7.97 12.70
CA TYR A 106 -9.54 9.20 12.43
C TYR A 106 -8.79 9.13 11.09
N VAL A 107 -8.13 7.99 10.80
CA VAL A 107 -7.42 7.78 9.54
C VAL A 107 -8.38 7.70 8.37
N HIS A 108 -9.49 6.96 8.51
CA HIS A 108 -10.53 6.87 7.48
C HIS A 108 -11.10 8.25 7.14
N ASP A 109 -11.50 9.02 8.15
CA ASP A 109 -12.08 10.35 7.98
C ASP A 109 -11.09 11.30 7.30
N PHE A 110 -9.80 11.26 7.71
CA PHE A 110 -8.75 12.03 7.07
C PHE A 110 -8.67 11.74 5.57
N ILE A 111 -8.70 10.47 5.17
CA ILE A 111 -8.67 10.07 3.75
C ILE A 111 -9.91 10.59 3.02
N CYS A 112 -11.09 10.39 3.58
CA CYS A 112 -12.35 10.80 2.96
C CYS A 112 -12.47 12.32 2.79
N GLU A 113 -11.94 13.10 3.72
CA GLU A 113 -11.99 14.56 3.67
C GLU A 113 -10.90 15.18 2.77
N ASN A 114 -9.69 14.62 2.79
CA ASN A 114 -8.50 15.30 2.27
C ASN A 114 -7.92 14.69 0.99
N VAL A 115 -8.36 13.51 0.58
CA VAL A 115 -7.82 12.83 -0.60
C VAL A 115 -8.89 12.74 -1.69
N ARG A 116 -8.55 13.14 -2.90
CA ARG A 116 -9.41 12.98 -4.10
C ARG A 116 -8.98 11.75 -4.88
N TYR A 117 -9.95 11.03 -5.45
CA TYR A 117 -9.63 9.92 -6.35
C TYR A 117 -9.01 10.43 -7.66
N ASP A 118 -7.85 9.91 -8.02
CA ASP A 118 -7.13 10.32 -9.24
C ASP A 118 -7.65 9.57 -10.48
N LYS A 119 -8.54 10.23 -11.22
CA LYS A 119 -9.08 9.70 -12.48
C LYS A 119 -8.01 9.56 -13.57
N LEU A 120 -6.90 10.31 -13.48
CA LEU A 120 -5.78 10.25 -14.44
C LEU A 120 -4.80 9.12 -14.15
N LYS A 121 -4.90 8.49 -12.98
CA LYS A 121 -4.07 7.35 -12.55
C LYS A 121 -2.57 7.60 -12.72
N LYS A 122 -2.10 8.76 -12.30
CA LYS A 122 -0.68 9.12 -12.36
C LYS A 122 0.17 8.16 -11.52
N ALA A 123 1.41 7.91 -11.92
CA ALA A 123 2.29 6.95 -11.23
C ALA A 123 2.41 7.21 -9.73
N TYR A 124 2.55 8.46 -9.30
CA TYR A 124 2.65 8.83 -7.89
C TYR A 124 1.34 8.62 -7.10
N SER A 125 0.18 8.54 -7.78
CA SER A 125 -1.12 8.29 -7.14
C SER A 125 -1.30 6.84 -6.69
N HIS A 126 -0.44 5.93 -7.13
CA HIS A 126 -0.34 4.54 -6.67
C HIS A 126 0.54 4.38 -5.43
N GLU A 127 1.23 5.43 -5.02
CA GLU A 127 2.14 5.44 -3.87
C GLU A 127 1.71 6.47 -2.83
N ILE A 128 2.21 6.34 -1.59
CA ILE A 128 1.82 7.23 -0.47
C ILE A 128 2.06 8.71 -0.74
N ILE A 129 2.99 9.05 -1.63
CA ILE A 129 3.26 10.43 -2.02
C ILE A 129 2.05 11.08 -2.69
N GLY A 130 1.19 10.31 -3.35
CA GLY A 130 -0.07 10.81 -3.90
C GLY A 130 -1.03 11.27 -2.81
N PRO A 131 -1.59 10.37 -1.98
CA PRO A 131 -2.55 10.72 -0.93
C PRO A 131 -1.98 11.65 0.14
N LEU A 132 -0.76 11.40 0.63
CA LEU A 132 -0.18 12.17 1.74
C LEU A 132 0.56 13.42 1.31
N GLY A 133 1.08 13.48 0.08
CA GLY A 133 1.83 14.62 -0.43
C GLY A 133 1.04 15.53 -1.37
N GLN A 134 0.17 14.96 -2.21
CA GLN A 134 -0.55 15.68 -3.27
C GLN A 134 -2.08 15.68 -3.08
N SER A 135 -2.59 15.07 -2.01
CA SER A 135 -4.02 14.92 -1.73
C SER A 135 -4.82 14.26 -2.87
N VAL A 136 -4.17 13.34 -3.60
CA VAL A 136 -4.80 12.54 -4.65
C VAL A 136 -4.28 11.10 -4.61
N GLY A 137 -5.14 10.12 -4.88
CA GLY A 137 -4.74 8.71 -4.91
C GLY A 137 -5.71 7.85 -5.68
N VAL A 138 -5.21 6.73 -6.19
CA VAL A 138 -6.06 5.60 -6.60
C VAL A 138 -6.20 4.64 -5.42
N CYS A 139 -7.02 3.59 -5.54
CA CYS A 139 -7.25 2.62 -4.45
C CYS A 139 -5.95 2.09 -3.82
N GLU A 140 -4.96 1.73 -4.63
CA GLU A 140 -3.65 1.26 -4.13
C GLU A 140 -2.93 2.30 -3.27
N GLY A 141 -2.83 3.54 -3.75
CA GLY A 141 -2.16 4.61 -3.00
C GLY A 141 -2.92 4.99 -1.72
N ILE A 142 -4.26 4.97 -1.76
CA ILE A 142 -5.11 5.21 -0.60
C ILE A 142 -4.91 4.12 0.44
N ALA A 143 -4.97 2.84 0.05
CA ALA A 143 -4.76 1.72 0.97
C ALA A 143 -3.35 1.73 1.59
N LYS A 144 -2.32 2.08 0.81
CA LYS A 144 -0.95 2.29 1.30
C LYS A 144 -0.87 3.42 2.32
N ALA A 145 -1.55 4.54 2.08
CA ALA A 145 -1.57 5.68 3.00
C ALA A 145 -2.29 5.33 4.31
N VAL A 146 -3.43 4.64 4.25
CA VAL A 146 -4.13 4.10 5.42
C VAL A 146 -3.19 3.24 6.25
N LYS A 147 -2.50 2.27 5.62
CA LYS A 147 -1.57 1.38 6.31
C LYS A 147 -0.45 2.16 7.00
N VAL A 148 0.21 3.10 6.32
CA VAL A 148 1.30 3.89 6.91
C VAL A 148 0.82 4.70 8.13
N LEU A 149 -0.36 5.28 8.06
CA LEU A 149 -0.92 6.05 9.18
C LEU A 149 -1.33 5.15 10.36
N LEU A 150 -1.95 4.00 10.09
CA LEU A 150 -2.34 3.05 11.12
C LEU A 150 -1.13 2.38 11.78
N ASP A 151 -0.11 1.98 11.01
CA ASP A 151 1.15 1.45 11.53
C ASP A 151 1.83 2.47 12.46
N ALA A 152 1.85 3.77 12.08
CA ALA A 152 2.40 4.85 12.91
C ALA A 152 1.58 5.10 14.19
N LEU A 153 0.32 4.68 14.23
CA LEU A 153 -0.57 4.72 15.41
C LEU A 153 -0.54 3.41 16.21
N GLY A 154 0.21 2.39 15.76
CA GLY A 154 0.28 1.09 16.42
C GLY A 154 -0.96 0.21 16.22
N VAL A 155 -1.76 0.46 15.18
CA VAL A 155 -2.91 -0.37 14.79
C VAL A 155 -2.47 -1.32 13.68
N TRP A 156 -2.67 -2.63 13.88
CA TRP A 156 -2.31 -3.62 12.89
C TRP A 156 -3.16 -3.48 11.62
N CYS A 157 -2.48 -3.40 10.49
CA CYS A 157 -3.11 -3.18 9.18
C CYS A 157 -2.32 -3.87 8.07
N VAL A 158 -3.03 -4.53 7.15
CA VAL A 158 -2.45 -5.05 5.90
C VAL A 158 -3.23 -4.52 4.70
N ILE A 159 -2.60 -4.58 3.54
CA ILE A 159 -3.22 -4.20 2.27
C ILE A 159 -3.84 -5.45 1.65
N ALA A 160 -5.12 -5.38 1.36
CA ALA A 160 -5.91 -6.41 0.69
C ALA A 160 -6.05 -6.06 -0.79
N ILE A 161 -5.91 -7.07 -1.66
CA ILE A 161 -6.07 -6.92 -3.11
C ILE A 161 -6.95 -8.04 -3.63
N CYS A 162 -7.94 -7.71 -4.46
CA CYS A 162 -8.69 -8.67 -5.25
C CYS A 162 -8.32 -8.62 -6.73
N GLY A 163 -8.65 -9.68 -7.45
CA GLY A 163 -8.49 -9.76 -8.90
C GLY A 163 -9.51 -8.90 -9.66
N ASN A 164 -9.31 -8.79 -10.96
CA ASN A 164 -10.36 -8.38 -11.89
C ASN A 164 -11.30 -9.56 -12.16
N ASN A 165 -12.53 -9.26 -12.56
CA ASN A 165 -13.52 -10.25 -12.99
C ASN A 165 -14.24 -9.75 -14.24
N PRO A 166 -13.71 -10.03 -15.44
CA PRO A 166 -14.30 -9.58 -16.70
C PRO A 166 -15.72 -10.05 -16.92
N GLU A 167 -16.10 -11.22 -16.41
CA GLU A 167 -17.46 -11.79 -16.53
C GLU A 167 -18.49 -10.94 -15.79
N LYS A 168 -18.09 -10.32 -14.67
CA LYS A 168 -18.89 -9.36 -13.92
C LYS A 168 -18.68 -7.90 -14.37
N GLY A 169 -17.91 -7.66 -15.44
CA GLY A 169 -17.57 -6.32 -15.91
C GLY A 169 -16.51 -5.61 -15.07
N ILE A 170 -15.88 -6.29 -14.12
CA ILE A 170 -14.83 -5.73 -13.25
C ILE A 170 -13.50 -5.78 -14.00
N LYS A 171 -13.08 -4.65 -14.56
CA LYS A 171 -11.91 -4.56 -15.45
C LYS A 171 -10.57 -4.47 -14.72
N TYR A 172 -10.57 -4.04 -13.46
CA TYR A 172 -9.35 -3.71 -12.72
C TYR A 172 -9.32 -4.41 -11.37
N ARG A 173 -8.11 -4.68 -10.88
CA ARG A 173 -7.87 -5.05 -9.48
C ARG A 173 -8.34 -3.93 -8.58
N HIS A 174 -8.84 -4.28 -7.40
CA HIS A 174 -9.15 -3.32 -6.36
C HIS A 174 -8.31 -3.58 -5.12
N THR A 175 -8.07 -2.53 -4.34
CA THR A 175 -7.16 -2.54 -3.19
C THR A 175 -7.79 -1.79 -2.03
N TRP A 176 -7.81 -2.42 -0.85
CA TRP A 176 -8.32 -1.85 0.41
C TRP A 176 -7.48 -2.33 1.59
N ASN A 177 -7.96 -2.24 2.81
CA ASN A 177 -7.22 -2.66 4.00
C ASN A 177 -7.99 -3.74 4.79
N ILE A 178 -7.23 -4.60 5.50
CA ILE A 178 -7.73 -5.39 6.61
C ILE A 178 -7.03 -4.86 7.86
N VAL A 179 -7.82 -4.56 8.89
CA VAL A 179 -7.38 -4.00 10.16
C VAL A 179 -7.71 -4.95 11.30
N LYS A 180 -6.97 -4.87 12.40
CA LYS A 180 -7.27 -5.60 13.62
C LYS A 180 -7.63 -4.62 14.73
N ILE A 181 -8.88 -4.63 15.15
CA ILE A 181 -9.43 -3.74 16.18
C ILE A 181 -9.91 -4.57 17.36
N ASN A 182 -9.36 -4.34 18.55
CA ASN A 182 -9.68 -5.08 19.77
C ASN A 182 -9.63 -6.61 19.59
N GLY A 183 -8.64 -7.10 18.83
CA GLY A 183 -8.45 -8.52 18.57
C GLY A 183 -9.24 -9.10 17.41
N THR A 184 -10.18 -8.38 16.82
CA THR A 184 -11.03 -8.82 15.70
C THR A 184 -10.57 -8.19 14.38
N TYR A 185 -10.64 -8.95 13.28
CA TYR A 185 -10.28 -8.47 11.96
C TYR A 185 -11.49 -7.92 11.22
N TYR A 186 -11.29 -6.79 10.55
CA TYR A 186 -12.31 -6.10 9.76
C TYR A 186 -11.73 -5.60 8.44
N HIS A 187 -12.61 -5.46 7.44
CA HIS A 187 -12.29 -4.79 6.19
C HIS A 187 -12.58 -3.28 6.30
N LEU A 188 -11.66 -2.48 5.75
CA LEU A 188 -11.76 -1.02 5.68
C LEU A 188 -11.47 -0.58 4.25
N ASP A 189 -12.49 -0.13 3.51
CA ASP A 189 -12.30 0.44 2.17
C ASP A 189 -12.60 1.94 2.13
N ALA A 190 -11.60 2.70 2.54
CA ALA A 190 -11.67 4.16 2.48
C ALA A 190 -11.77 4.71 1.04
N THR A 191 -11.45 3.92 0.01
CA THR A 191 -11.61 4.34 -1.39
C THR A 191 -13.07 4.36 -1.79
N PHE A 192 -13.84 3.33 -1.46
CA PHE A 192 -15.26 3.27 -1.78
C PHE A 192 -16.04 4.30 -0.98
N ASP A 193 -15.77 4.47 0.30
CA ASP A 193 -16.39 5.51 1.11
C ASP A 193 -16.07 6.92 0.59
N ASN A 194 -14.84 7.16 0.17
CA ASN A 194 -14.41 8.43 -0.40
C ASN A 194 -15.01 8.70 -1.79
N SER A 195 -14.87 7.74 -2.73
CA SER A 195 -15.20 7.95 -4.14
C SER A 195 -16.70 7.97 -4.42
N LEU A 196 -17.47 7.15 -3.70
CA LEU A 196 -18.91 7.05 -3.88
C LEU A 196 -19.70 8.21 -3.20
N GLY A 197 -19.04 8.98 -2.32
CA GLY A 197 -19.66 10.07 -1.56
C GLY A 197 -19.61 11.46 -2.21
N LYS A 198 -18.79 11.66 -3.24
CA LYS A 198 -18.45 13.03 -3.75
C LYS A 198 -19.50 13.70 -4.62
N ASP A 199 -20.49 12.97 -5.11
CA ASP A 199 -21.56 13.51 -5.96
C ASP A 199 -22.80 13.94 -5.14
N ARG A 200 -22.72 13.94 -3.80
CA ARG A 200 -23.80 14.37 -2.92
C ARG A 200 -23.61 15.83 -2.51
N GLU A 201 -24.71 16.59 -2.49
CA GLU A 201 -24.76 17.98 -2.01
C GLU A 201 -24.32 18.11 -0.53
N ASN A 202 -24.48 17.05 0.26
CA ASN A 202 -24.01 16.96 1.64
C ASN A 202 -22.63 16.28 1.67
N LYS A 203 -21.62 17.00 2.15
CA LYS A 203 -20.23 16.52 2.34
C LYS A 203 -20.07 15.56 3.54
N GLU A 204 -21.08 14.77 3.86
CA GLU A 204 -20.99 13.81 4.95
C GLU A 204 -20.10 12.63 4.58
N ILE A 205 -19.21 12.25 5.51
CA ILE A 205 -18.37 11.08 5.38
C ILE A 205 -19.25 9.84 5.41
N ARG A 206 -19.01 8.93 4.48
CA ARG A 206 -19.68 7.62 4.45
C ARG A 206 -18.88 6.62 5.27
N TYR A 207 -19.60 5.62 5.80
CA TYR A 207 -19.04 4.50 6.55
C TYR A 207 -19.63 3.16 6.09
N ASP A 208 -20.02 3.09 4.79
CA ASP A 208 -20.65 1.89 4.23
C ASP A 208 -19.62 0.76 4.07
N TYR A 209 -18.34 1.11 4.01
CA TYR A 209 -17.19 0.20 3.88
C TYR A 209 -16.21 0.32 5.05
N PHE A 210 -16.70 0.71 6.22
CA PHE A 210 -15.95 0.84 7.45
C PHE A 210 -16.25 -0.32 8.40
N ASN A 211 -15.23 -1.08 8.82
CA ASN A 211 -15.33 -2.23 9.74
C ASN A 211 -16.31 -3.31 9.29
N LEU A 212 -16.25 -3.71 8.03
CA LEU A 212 -17.05 -4.79 7.50
C LEU A 212 -16.44 -6.16 7.82
N ASP A 213 -17.30 -7.16 8.06
CA ASP A 213 -16.90 -8.57 8.08
C ASP A 213 -16.76 -9.14 6.66
N ASP A 214 -16.28 -10.41 6.54
CA ASP A 214 -16.11 -11.11 5.27
C ASP A 214 -17.45 -11.25 4.51
N GLN A 215 -18.55 -11.52 5.20
CA GLN A 215 -19.86 -11.63 4.57
C GLN A 215 -20.32 -10.34 3.94
N GLN A 216 -20.01 -9.23 4.58
CA GLN A 216 -20.40 -7.90 4.14
C GLN A 216 -19.55 -7.43 2.95
N ILE A 217 -18.22 -7.52 3.06
CA ILE A 217 -17.30 -7.00 2.03
C ILE A 217 -17.40 -7.80 0.73
N PHE A 218 -17.49 -9.14 0.79
CA PHE A 218 -17.54 -10.00 -0.40
C PHE A 218 -18.91 -10.04 -1.09
N ARG A 219 -19.87 -9.19 -0.73
CA ARG A 219 -21.11 -8.98 -1.51
C ARG A 219 -20.83 -8.28 -2.83
N ASP A 220 -19.83 -7.40 -2.85
CA ASP A 220 -19.47 -6.59 -4.02
C ASP A 220 -17.95 -6.52 -4.32
N HIS A 221 -17.12 -7.06 -3.43
CA HIS A 221 -15.69 -7.23 -3.66
C HIS A 221 -15.40 -8.66 -4.13
N GLU A 222 -14.44 -8.82 -5.04
CA GLU A 222 -13.98 -10.12 -5.49
C GLU A 222 -13.04 -10.78 -4.45
N PRO A 223 -12.88 -12.12 -4.49
CA PRO A 223 -11.99 -12.84 -3.58
C PRO A 223 -10.56 -12.29 -3.58
N LEU A 224 -9.92 -12.37 -2.41
CA LEU A 224 -8.55 -11.89 -2.22
C LEU A 224 -7.55 -12.69 -3.06
N ILE A 225 -6.60 -11.97 -3.64
CA ILE A 225 -5.36 -12.51 -4.21
C ILE A 225 -4.13 -12.14 -3.37
N ALA A 226 -4.27 -11.17 -2.47
CA ALA A 226 -3.29 -10.79 -1.44
C ALA A 226 -4.02 -10.12 -0.27
N PRO A 227 -3.57 -10.29 1.01
CA PRO A 227 -2.46 -11.20 1.37
C PRO A 227 -2.77 -12.64 0.97
N ALA A 228 -1.73 -13.39 0.65
CA ALA A 228 -1.90 -14.83 0.45
C ALA A 228 -2.38 -15.46 1.77
N PRO A 229 -3.35 -16.40 1.72
CA PRO A 229 -3.83 -17.09 2.90
C PRO A 229 -2.73 -17.88 3.60
#